data_985801e015b2a62e60a789f9f30e20b9
#
_entry.id   985801e015b2a62e60a789f9f30e20b9
#
_cell.length_a   1.000
_cell.length_b   1.000
_cell.length_c   1.000
_cell.angle_alpha   90.00
_cell.angle_beta   90.00
_cell.angle_gamma   90.00
#
_symmetry.space_group_name_H-M   'P 1'
#
loop_
_entity.id
_entity.type
_entity.pdbx_description
1 polymer ?
#
loop_
_entity_poly.entity_id
_entity_poly.type
_entity_poly.pdbx_seq_one_letter_code
_entity_poly.pdbx_strand_id
1 'polypeptide(L)'
;MPIDPAFMPWASSKGVKCSNVEPRIMPGRGIGIVAVCDIRANQTILSVPTRAVRTIDTVPKHIKDALHGVSVHGILAAEIALDDSDDFAIWRTVLPTREDLEGGMPMMWPSELQALLPKRAKDLLDNQNTTFRRECDIVLKAFPTLTRDEYMLSWVLINTRTFYNSMPKMKIYAHSDRLVCMPVADLFNHDQGCKLVYSALGYSVQTDRVYKQGEEVYVSYGPHSNDFLLTEYGFILDTNRWDEVYLDEVILPLLNKTQRAELESVGFLGRYTLDDQTPGCHRTQVALRMLCCTPGQWQRFFDACEDGRSSQAEVDGILLSALKEFQQVIEKTRRDIDEIEGGTSSQREFLRRRWQQIESLMFFNIYTEASFRPAGGRGRGQSRNTGSICNHELKRLRQIAEELLTHYNELASRCGAAQFQRPAELGPILEPAEPLLQYAYPATASTTARSATSFTTRSATSSTTACSVTGPGTTAPPPSPSPSSSSLSSSWSFYP
;
A
#
# COMPACT_ATOMS: atom_id res chain seq x y z
N MET A 1 8.65 28.32 -1.65
CA MET A 1 8.55 29.57 -0.83
C MET A 1 9.16 29.28 0.53
N PRO A 2 9.75 30.27 1.26
CA PRO A 2 10.21 30.04 2.63
C PRO A 2 9.01 29.69 3.53
N ILE A 3 9.26 28.92 4.60
CA ILE A 3 8.24 28.59 5.59
C ILE A 3 7.80 29.89 6.29
N ASP A 4 6.50 30.11 6.38
CA ASP A 4 5.95 31.30 7.04
C ASP A 4 6.41 31.34 8.52
N PRO A 5 7.07 32.40 8.96
CA PRO A 5 7.53 32.52 10.36
C PRO A 5 6.39 32.52 11.37
N ALA A 6 5.16 32.80 10.98
CA ALA A 6 3.98 32.76 11.84
C ALA A 6 3.51 31.33 12.15
N PHE A 7 3.88 30.32 11.33
CA PHE A 7 3.36 28.95 11.44
C PHE A 7 3.68 28.29 12.78
N MET A 8 4.95 28.26 13.19
CA MET A 8 5.35 27.59 14.44
C MET A 8 4.81 28.30 15.70
N PRO A 9 4.82 29.65 15.79
CA PRO A 9 4.13 30.37 16.87
C PRO A 9 2.62 30.07 16.91
N TRP A 10 1.94 30.01 15.75
CA TRP A 10 0.53 29.63 15.66
C TRP A 10 0.30 28.21 16.18
N ALA A 11 1.06 27.22 15.69
CA ALA A 11 0.96 25.83 16.16
C ALA A 11 1.17 25.72 17.68
N SER A 12 2.14 26.44 18.22
CA SER A 12 2.40 26.53 19.67
C SER A 12 1.20 27.11 20.41
N SER A 13 0.54 28.14 19.88
CA SER A 13 -0.68 28.74 20.48
C SER A 13 -1.84 27.73 20.57
N LYS A 14 -1.92 26.76 19.63
CA LYS A 14 -2.87 25.63 19.68
C LYS A 14 -2.44 24.55 20.67
N GLY A 15 -1.25 24.66 21.26
CA GLY A 15 -0.70 23.75 22.26
C GLY A 15 0.13 22.63 21.66
N VAL A 16 0.50 22.71 20.38
CA VAL A 16 1.47 21.81 19.75
C VAL A 16 2.85 22.10 20.35
N LYS A 17 3.57 21.04 20.72
CA LYS A 17 4.91 21.16 21.30
C LYS A 17 5.90 20.41 20.41
N CYS A 18 6.89 21.12 19.89
CA CYS A 18 8.04 20.58 19.19
C CYS A 18 9.27 20.64 20.08
N SER A 19 10.07 19.58 20.10
CA SER A 19 11.30 19.50 20.89
C SER A 19 12.42 18.94 20.02
N ASN A 20 13.49 19.73 19.86
CA ASN A 20 14.69 19.34 19.14
C ASN A 20 14.50 19.10 17.63
N VAL A 21 13.40 19.55 17.06
CA VAL A 21 13.08 19.43 15.63
C VAL A 21 12.47 20.74 15.11
N GLU A 22 12.65 21.00 13.82
CA GLU A 22 12.02 22.12 13.12
C GLU A 22 11.63 21.73 11.70
N PRO A 23 10.61 22.39 11.11
CA PRO A 23 10.30 22.21 9.70
C PRO A 23 11.35 22.88 8.82
N ARG A 24 11.75 22.22 7.72
CA ARG A 24 12.67 22.73 6.69
C ARG A 24 12.18 22.36 5.29
N ILE A 25 12.55 23.18 4.31
CA ILE A 25 12.33 22.86 2.90
C ILE A 25 13.35 21.79 2.49
N MET A 26 12.83 20.68 1.98
CA MET A 26 13.60 19.53 1.49
C MET A 26 13.59 19.54 -0.04
N PRO A 27 14.74 19.63 -0.72
CA PRO A 27 14.78 19.66 -2.18
C PRO A 27 14.02 18.47 -2.80
N GLY A 28 13.03 18.78 -3.65
CA GLY A 28 12.22 17.78 -4.37
C GLY A 28 11.19 17.03 -3.50
N ARG A 29 11.04 17.37 -2.20
CA ARG A 29 10.13 16.67 -1.27
C ARG A 29 9.23 17.61 -0.44
N GLY A 30 9.17 18.89 -0.80
CA GLY A 30 8.40 19.89 -0.07
C GLY A 30 8.99 20.23 1.30
N ILE A 31 8.17 20.28 2.34
CA ILE A 31 8.60 20.54 3.72
C ILE A 31 8.78 19.21 4.43
N GLY A 32 9.89 19.06 5.16
CA GLY A 32 10.17 17.94 6.05
C GLY A 32 10.54 18.41 7.46
N ILE A 33 10.70 17.51 8.39
CA ILE A 33 11.10 17.79 9.76
C ILE A 33 12.57 17.38 9.96
N VAL A 34 13.37 18.27 10.52
CA VAL A 34 14.81 18.08 10.69
C VAL A 34 15.20 18.21 12.16
N ALA A 35 16.15 17.38 12.62
CA ALA A 35 16.72 17.45 13.96
C ALA A 35 17.63 18.70 14.10
N VAL A 36 17.38 19.54 15.10
CA VAL A 36 18.19 20.75 15.37
C VAL A 36 19.38 20.47 16.29
N CYS A 37 19.39 19.33 16.95
CA CYS A 37 20.51 18.81 17.77
C CYS A 37 20.43 17.27 17.75
N ASP A 38 21.43 16.60 18.38
CA ASP A 38 21.38 15.14 18.54
C ASP A 38 20.17 14.73 19.39
N ILE A 39 19.38 13.77 18.91
CA ILE A 39 18.16 13.28 19.56
C ILE A 39 18.35 11.80 19.90
N ARG A 40 17.99 11.40 21.11
CA ARG A 40 18.05 10.00 21.55
C ARG A 40 16.87 9.19 21.01
N ALA A 41 17.05 7.87 20.92
CA ALA A 41 15.95 6.96 20.64
C ALA A 41 14.87 7.03 21.74
N ASN A 42 13.60 6.77 21.34
CA ASN A 42 12.41 6.81 22.20
C ASN A 42 12.13 8.18 22.86
N GLN A 43 12.67 9.25 22.30
CA GLN A 43 12.39 10.61 22.76
C GLN A 43 11.15 11.16 22.06
N THR A 44 10.24 11.78 22.81
CA THR A 44 9.11 12.51 22.23
C THR A 44 9.61 13.83 21.64
N ILE A 45 9.39 14.00 20.33
CA ILE A 45 9.82 15.18 19.56
C ILE A 45 8.67 16.10 19.15
N LEU A 46 7.43 15.52 19.06
CA LEU A 46 6.23 16.27 18.77
C LEU A 46 5.12 15.79 19.71
N SER A 47 4.31 16.74 20.20
CA SER A 47 3.04 16.44 20.88
C SER A 47 1.94 17.34 20.35
N VAL A 48 0.84 16.73 19.87
CA VAL A 48 -0.33 17.43 19.31
C VAL A 48 -1.54 17.13 20.19
N PRO A 49 -2.04 18.09 20.95
CA PRO A 49 -3.18 17.86 21.84
C PRO A 49 -4.48 17.69 21.03
N THR A 50 -5.45 16.96 21.58
CA THR A 50 -6.74 16.68 20.91
C THR A 50 -7.50 17.92 20.46
N ARG A 51 -7.29 19.08 21.11
CA ARG A 51 -7.92 20.36 20.71
C ARG A 51 -7.30 21.00 19.47
N ALA A 52 -6.11 20.56 19.06
CA ALA A 52 -5.39 21.11 17.89
C ALA A 52 -5.63 20.32 16.60
N VAL A 53 -6.29 19.16 16.70
CA VAL A 53 -6.51 18.28 15.53
C VAL A 53 -7.83 18.59 14.84
N ARG A 54 -7.90 18.34 13.52
CA ARG A 54 -9.15 18.31 12.74
C ARG A 54 -9.61 16.88 12.54
N THR A 55 -10.86 16.63 12.83
CA THR A 55 -11.53 15.34 12.69
C THR A 55 -12.98 15.56 12.32
N ILE A 56 -13.72 14.51 11.99
CA ILE A 56 -15.16 14.62 11.75
C ILE A 56 -15.92 15.30 12.91
N ASP A 57 -15.43 15.19 14.14
CA ASP A 57 -16.07 15.82 15.30
C ASP A 57 -15.88 17.33 15.33
N THR A 58 -14.80 17.85 14.78
CA THR A 58 -14.51 19.31 14.73
C THR A 58 -15.20 20.01 13.58
N VAL A 59 -15.64 19.27 12.56
CA VAL A 59 -16.36 19.85 11.42
C VAL A 59 -17.65 20.55 11.89
N PRO A 60 -17.94 21.78 11.44
CA PRO A 60 -19.18 22.48 11.76
C PRO A 60 -20.42 21.65 11.44
N LYS A 61 -21.41 21.71 12.34
CA LYS A 61 -22.62 20.87 12.22
C LYS A 61 -23.36 21.10 10.89
N HIS A 62 -23.46 22.34 10.41
CA HIS A 62 -24.14 22.65 9.17
C HIS A 62 -23.50 21.97 7.94
N ILE A 63 -22.17 21.78 7.93
CA ILE A 63 -21.46 21.07 6.86
C ILE A 63 -21.79 19.56 6.94
N LYS A 64 -21.71 18.96 8.13
CA LYS A 64 -22.03 17.53 8.32
C LYS A 64 -23.49 17.21 7.94
N ASP A 65 -24.41 18.05 8.36
CA ASP A 65 -25.84 17.86 8.11
C ASP A 65 -26.19 18.04 6.62
N ALA A 66 -25.41 18.82 5.86
CA ALA A 66 -25.60 19.02 4.43
C ALA A 66 -25.01 17.89 3.56
N LEU A 67 -24.06 17.10 4.09
CA LEU A 67 -23.26 16.12 3.32
C LEU A 67 -23.60 14.67 3.66
N HIS A 68 -24.89 14.34 3.75
CA HIS A 68 -25.32 12.96 3.93
C HIS A 68 -24.85 12.05 2.77
N GLY A 69 -24.20 10.92 3.12
CA GLY A 69 -23.71 9.95 2.13
C GLY A 69 -22.32 10.27 1.57
N VAL A 70 -21.69 11.33 2.04
CA VAL A 70 -20.27 11.64 1.79
C VAL A 70 -19.41 10.98 2.88
N SER A 71 -18.25 10.44 2.51
CA SER A 71 -17.30 9.86 3.45
C SER A 71 -16.73 10.91 4.42
N VAL A 72 -16.13 10.46 5.52
CA VAL A 72 -15.43 11.39 6.45
C VAL A 72 -14.32 12.15 5.71
N HIS A 73 -13.62 11.49 4.78
CA HIS A 73 -12.64 12.12 3.90
C HIS A 73 -13.26 13.28 3.11
N GLY A 74 -14.34 13.03 2.39
CA GLY A 74 -15.01 14.06 1.59
C GLY A 74 -15.59 15.20 2.42
N ILE A 75 -16.08 14.90 3.64
CA ILE A 75 -16.58 15.93 4.57
C ILE A 75 -15.44 16.83 5.08
N LEU A 76 -14.29 16.25 5.44
CA LEU A 76 -13.10 17.00 5.85
C LEU A 76 -12.54 17.84 4.68
N ALA A 77 -12.57 17.30 3.47
CA ALA A 77 -12.18 18.04 2.26
C ALA A 77 -13.10 19.26 2.02
N ALA A 78 -14.40 19.08 2.17
CA ALA A 78 -15.36 20.19 2.05
C ALA A 78 -15.18 21.24 3.16
N GLU A 79 -14.91 20.81 4.39
CA GLU A 79 -14.63 21.72 5.51
C GLU A 79 -13.39 22.56 5.23
N ILE A 80 -12.28 21.97 4.76
CA ILE A 80 -11.06 22.68 4.40
C ILE A 80 -11.28 23.63 3.21
N ALA A 81 -12.07 23.22 2.21
CA ALA A 81 -12.37 24.05 1.04
C ALA A 81 -13.21 25.27 1.40
N LEU A 82 -14.03 25.19 2.46
CA LEU A 82 -14.92 26.26 2.94
C LEU A 82 -14.29 27.09 4.07
N ASP A 83 -13.13 26.69 4.60
CA ASP A 83 -12.49 27.37 5.73
C ASP A 83 -11.70 28.58 5.26
N ASP A 84 -12.24 29.77 5.47
CA ASP A 84 -11.63 31.07 5.18
C ASP A 84 -11.04 31.75 6.44
N SER A 85 -10.94 31.02 7.55
CA SER A 85 -10.42 31.55 8.81
C SER A 85 -8.94 31.92 8.75
N ASP A 86 -8.55 32.96 9.52
CA ASP A 86 -7.14 33.32 9.71
C ASP A 86 -6.30 32.14 10.26
N ASP A 87 -6.91 31.31 11.08
CA ASP A 87 -6.27 30.13 11.64
C ASP A 87 -5.87 29.12 10.54
N PHE A 88 -6.75 28.85 9.59
CA PHE A 88 -6.43 27.95 8.49
C PHE A 88 -5.53 28.63 7.45
N ALA A 89 -5.66 29.93 7.25
CA ALA A 89 -4.78 30.68 6.36
C ALA A 89 -3.30 30.51 6.75
N ILE A 90 -2.97 30.54 8.05
CA ILE A 90 -1.61 30.27 8.54
C ILE A 90 -1.20 28.82 8.28
N TRP A 91 -2.04 27.82 8.56
CA TRP A 91 -1.70 26.42 8.30
C TRP A 91 -1.50 26.15 6.81
N ARG A 92 -2.34 26.78 5.97
CA ARG A 92 -2.27 26.65 4.50
C ARG A 92 -0.91 27.06 3.93
N THR A 93 -0.15 27.96 4.59
CA THR A 93 1.18 28.40 4.11
C THR A 93 2.23 27.29 4.04
N VAL A 94 2.02 26.18 4.75
CA VAL A 94 2.94 25.03 4.79
C VAL A 94 2.39 23.79 4.09
N LEU A 95 1.16 23.85 3.57
CA LEU A 95 0.57 22.77 2.77
C LEU A 95 1.10 22.81 1.33
N PRO A 96 1.08 21.67 0.61
CA PRO A 96 1.45 21.64 -0.80
C PRO A 96 0.62 22.62 -1.63
N THR A 97 1.27 23.28 -2.57
CA THR A 97 0.60 24.12 -3.56
C THR A 97 -0.12 23.25 -4.60
N ARG A 98 -0.95 23.89 -5.44
CA ARG A 98 -1.58 23.22 -6.58
C ARG A 98 -0.53 22.59 -7.49
N GLU A 99 0.54 23.33 -7.81
CA GLU A 99 1.61 22.88 -8.68
C GLU A 99 2.36 21.67 -8.11
N ASP A 100 2.59 21.64 -6.77
CA ASP A 100 3.19 20.49 -6.10
C ASP A 100 2.32 19.23 -6.27
N LEU A 101 1.01 19.37 -6.07
CA LEU A 101 0.06 18.27 -6.19
C LEU A 101 -0.14 17.83 -7.65
N GLU A 102 -0.26 18.77 -8.59
CA GLU A 102 -0.34 18.46 -10.03
C GLU A 102 0.92 17.73 -10.52
N GLY A 103 2.08 18.08 -9.97
CA GLY A 103 3.34 17.40 -10.31
C GLY A 103 3.38 15.95 -9.86
N GLY A 104 2.88 15.65 -8.66
CA GLY A 104 3.01 14.34 -8.02
C GLY A 104 1.79 13.42 -8.14
N MET A 105 0.57 13.97 -8.03
CA MET A 105 -0.66 13.19 -7.86
C MET A 105 -1.27 12.74 -9.19
N PRO A 106 -1.31 11.43 -9.52
CA PRO A 106 -1.90 10.91 -10.75
C PRO A 106 -3.35 11.35 -10.99
N MET A 107 -4.13 11.57 -9.94
CA MET A 107 -5.51 12.06 -10.05
C MET A 107 -5.61 13.42 -10.76
N MET A 108 -4.55 14.22 -10.71
CA MET A 108 -4.48 15.55 -11.32
C MET A 108 -3.72 15.55 -12.67
N TRP A 109 -3.26 14.39 -13.13
CA TRP A 109 -2.53 14.26 -14.40
C TRP A 109 -3.49 14.21 -15.60
N PRO A 110 -3.02 14.54 -16.82
CA PRO A 110 -3.77 14.28 -18.05
C PRO A 110 -4.13 12.79 -18.20
N SER A 111 -5.29 12.52 -18.81
CA SER A 111 -5.82 11.15 -18.99
C SER A 111 -4.86 10.24 -19.76
N GLU A 112 -4.09 10.80 -20.69
CA GLU A 112 -3.10 10.08 -21.48
C GLU A 112 -1.97 9.52 -20.60
N LEU A 113 -1.50 10.28 -19.61
CA LEU A 113 -0.51 9.81 -18.65
C LEU A 113 -1.10 8.84 -17.64
N GLN A 114 -2.36 9.07 -17.19
CA GLN A 114 -3.07 8.12 -16.33
C GLN A 114 -3.23 6.75 -16.99
N ALA A 115 -3.40 6.71 -18.32
CA ALA A 115 -3.50 5.46 -19.08
C ALA A 115 -2.21 4.63 -19.06
N LEU A 116 -1.06 5.27 -18.84
CA LEU A 116 0.27 4.64 -18.79
C LEU A 116 0.71 4.24 -17.37
N LEU A 117 -0.13 4.43 -16.35
CA LEU A 117 0.15 3.97 -15.00
C LEU A 117 0.25 2.44 -14.94
N PRO A 118 1.10 1.88 -14.05
CA PRO A 118 1.07 0.46 -13.74
C PRO A 118 -0.32 0.00 -13.27
N LYS A 119 -0.66 -1.23 -13.53
CA LYS A 119 -2.01 -1.79 -13.28
C LYS A 119 -2.52 -1.50 -11.87
N ARG A 120 -1.68 -1.69 -10.85
CA ARG A 120 -2.07 -1.43 -9.47
C ARG A 120 -2.34 0.04 -9.19
N ALA A 121 -1.47 0.93 -9.67
CA ALA A 121 -1.66 2.38 -9.54
C ALA A 121 -2.94 2.83 -10.26
N LYS A 122 -3.22 2.27 -11.43
CA LYS A 122 -4.44 2.54 -12.21
C LYS A 122 -5.71 2.11 -11.47
N ASP A 123 -5.73 0.90 -10.90
CA ASP A 123 -6.87 0.41 -10.12
C ASP A 123 -7.16 1.29 -8.89
N LEU A 124 -6.11 1.76 -8.22
CA LEU A 124 -6.24 2.70 -7.10
C LEU A 124 -6.81 4.04 -7.57
N LEU A 125 -6.29 4.58 -8.67
CA LEU A 125 -6.76 5.84 -9.26
C LEU A 125 -8.23 5.75 -9.71
N ASP A 126 -8.64 4.64 -10.31
CA ASP A 126 -10.04 4.43 -10.73
C ASP A 126 -11.00 4.43 -9.53
N ASN A 127 -10.58 3.83 -8.41
CA ASN A 127 -11.33 3.86 -7.15
C ASN A 127 -11.41 5.29 -6.57
N GLN A 128 -10.30 6.03 -6.56
CA GLN A 128 -10.27 7.44 -6.12
C GLN A 128 -11.20 8.29 -6.99
N ASN A 129 -11.08 8.19 -8.30
CA ASN A 129 -11.90 8.93 -9.27
C ASN A 129 -13.39 8.63 -9.10
N THR A 130 -13.76 7.37 -8.87
CA THR A 130 -15.15 6.95 -8.65
C THR A 130 -15.71 7.56 -7.37
N THR A 131 -14.95 7.49 -6.27
CA THR A 131 -15.34 8.07 -4.98
C THR A 131 -15.46 9.59 -5.08
N PHE A 132 -14.43 10.24 -5.61
CA PHE A 132 -14.40 11.69 -5.76
C PHE A 132 -15.56 12.22 -6.60
N ARG A 133 -15.86 11.62 -7.77
CA ARG A 133 -16.96 12.07 -8.64
C ARG A 133 -18.29 12.05 -7.93
N ARG A 134 -18.60 10.93 -7.25
CA ARG A 134 -19.83 10.77 -6.48
C ARG A 134 -19.94 11.81 -5.37
N GLU A 135 -18.88 12.05 -4.61
CA GLU A 135 -18.88 12.98 -3.49
C GLU A 135 -18.88 14.43 -3.95
N CYS A 136 -18.14 14.75 -5.01
CA CYS A 136 -18.09 16.09 -5.60
C CYS A 136 -19.48 16.58 -6.03
N ASP A 137 -20.29 15.74 -6.67
CA ASP A 137 -21.64 16.10 -7.09
C ASP A 137 -22.53 16.46 -5.90
N ILE A 138 -22.41 15.75 -4.78
CA ILE A 138 -23.14 16.03 -3.53
C ILE A 138 -22.66 17.34 -2.91
N VAL A 139 -21.34 17.53 -2.81
CA VAL A 139 -20.71 18.69 -2.19
C VAL A 139 -21.05 19.99 -2.96
N LEU A 140 -20.88 19.99 -4.28
CA LEU A 140 -21.16 21.18 -5.10
C LEU A 140 -22.65 21.52 -5.14
N LYS A 141 -23.54 20.53 -4.99
CA LYS A 141 -24.97 20.77 -4.82
C LYS A 141 -25.29 21.41 -3.48
N ALA A 142 -24.62 20.98 -2.41
CA ALA A 142 -24.82 21.51 -1.06
C ALA A 142 -24.18 22.90 -0.88
N PHE A 143 -23.05 23.14 -1.53
CA PHE A 143 -22.25 24.37 -1.45
C PHE A 143 -21.93 24.91 -2.85
N PRO A 144 -22.89 25.61 -3.50
CA PRO A 144 -22.74 26.10 -4.88
C PRO A 144 -21.66 27.17 -5.06
N THR A 145 -21.11 27.69 -4.00
CA THR A 145 -19.99 28.66 -4.02
C THR A 145 -18.64 27.97 -4.26
N LEU A 146 -18.54 26.66 -3.99
CA LEU A 146 -17.32 25.89 -4.27
C LEU A 146 -17.27 25.50 -5.73
N THR A 147 -16.07 25.58 -6.31
CA THR A 147 -15.76 25.00 -7.60
C THR A 147 -15.30 23.55 -7.44
N ARG A 148 -15.43 22.76 -8.52
CA ARG A 148 -14.87 21.40 -8.58
C ARG A 148 -13.39 21.37 -8.26
N ASP A 149 -12.64 22.36 -8.76
CA ASP A 149 -11.19 22.46 -8.60
C ASP A 149 -10.75 22.74 -7.17
N GLU A 150 -11.46 23.64 -6.46
CA GLU A 150 -11.21 23.92 -5.05
C GLU A 150 -11.49 22.69 -4.18
N TYR A 151 -12.61 22.00 -4.46
CA TYR A 151 -12.92 20.78 -3.74
C TYR A 151 -11.92 19.66 -4.05
N MET A 152 -11.48 19.50 -5.32
CA MET A 152 -10.46 18.51 -5.70
C MET A 152 -9.14 18.76 -4.97
N LEU A 153 -8.68 20.02 -4.94
CA LEU A 153 -7.45 20.38 -4.23
C LEU A 153 -7.54 19.99 -2.75
N SER A 154 -8.63 20.33 -2.09
CA SER A 154 -8.85 20.00 -0.68
C SER A 154 -9.00 18.49 -0.47
N TRP A 155 -9.66 17.77 -1.41
CA TRP A 155 -9.81 16.32 -1.35
C TRP A 155 -8.44 15.61 -1.41
N VAL A 156 -7.56 16.06 -2.30
CA VAL A 156 -6.19 15.52 -2.42
C VAL A 156 -5.34 15.90 -1.19
N LEU A 157 -5.50 17.11 -0.63
CA LEU A 157 -4.82 17.49 0.62
C LEU A 157 -5.21 16.57 1.78
N ILE A 158 -6.49 16.27 1.96
CA ILE A 158 -6.96 15.33 2.99
C ILE A 158 -6.40 13.93 2.73
N ASN A 159 -6.40 13.48 1.47
CA ASN A 159 -5.86 12.18 1.09
C ASN A 159 -4.39 12.02 1.53
N THR A 160 -3.58 13.05 1.30
CA THR A 160 -2.12 12.99 1.52
C THR A 160 -1.67 13.36 2.93
N ARG A 161 -2.52 13.99 3.77
CA ARG A 161 -2.13 14.63 5.04
C ARG A 161 -2.85 14.10 6.28
N THR A 162 -3.75 13.12 6.13
CA THR A 162 -4.43 12.54 7.28
C THR A 162 -3.69 11.35 7.85
N PHE A 163 -3.86 11.17 9.15
CA PHE A 163 -3.40 10.01 9.89
C PHE A 163 -4.57 9.16 10.34
N TYR A 164 -4.29 7.91 10.69
CA TYR A 164 -5.29 7.05 11.31
C TYR A 164 -5.69 7.56 12.70
N ASN A 165 -6.97 7.80 12.89
CA ASN A 165 -7.51 8.27 14.15
C ASN A 165 -7.79 7.13 15.11
N SER A 166 -6.88 6.90 16.05
CA SER A 166 -6.94 5.82 17.04
C SER A 166 -7.84 6.13 18.25
N MET A 167 -8.52 7.29 18.29
CA MET A 167 -9.40 7.64 19.41
C MET A 167 -10.52 6.62 19.56
N PRO A 168 -10.84 6.15 20.80
CA PRO A 168 -11.87 5.12 21.01
C PRO A 168 -13.24 5.47 20.43
N LYS A 169 -13.64 6.74 20.46
CA LYS A 169 -14.91 7.24 19.89
C LYS A 169 -15.01 7.04 18.37
N MET A 170 -13.88 6.94 17.67
CA MET A 170 -13.86 6.72 16.22
C MET A 170 -14.21 5.29 15.81
N LYS A 171 -14.30 4.37 16.76
CA LYS A 171 -14.66 2.95 16.46
C LYS A 171 -16.06 2.79 15.85
N ILE A 172 -16.92 3.78 15.95
CA ILE A 172 -18.26 3.79 15.30
C ILE A 172 -18.17 4.00 13.78
N TYR A 173 -17.06 4.56 13.28
CA TYR A 173 -16.83 4.77 11.86
C TYR A 173 -16.12 3.57 11.23
N ALA A 174 -16.29 3.39 9.92
CA ALA A 174 -15.49 2.44 9.14
C ALA A 174 -14.00 2.73 9.31
N HIS A 175 -13.14 1.72 9.14
CA HIS A 175 -11.70 1.89 9.32
C HIS A 175 -11.13 3.00 8.43
N SER A 176 -11.56 3.07 7.17
CA SER A 176 -11.19 4.11 6.19
C SER A 176 -11.63 5.52 6.58
N ASP A 177 -12.65 5.65 7.43
CA ASP A 177 -13.21 6.93 7.87
C ASP A 177 -12.61 7.44 9.18
N ARG A 178 -11.65 6.73 9.75
CA ARG A 178 -10.97 7.12 10.99
C ARG A 178 -9.80 8.04 10.71
N LEU A 179 -10.09 9.26 10.30
CA LEU A 179 -9.12 10.25 9.83
C LEU A 179 -8.90 11.36 10.84
N VAL A 180 -7.66 11.85 10.91
CA VAL A 180 -7.25 13.01 11.70
C VAL A 180 -6.19 13.82 10.97
N CYS A 181 -6.38 15.13 10.84
CA CYS A 181 -5.34 16.06 10.39
C CYS A 181 -4.67 16.68 11.62
N MET A 182 -3.35 16.74 11.62
CA MET A 182 -2.55 17.17 12.76
C MET A 182 -1.51 18.19 12.31
N PRO A 183 -1.60 19.45 12.74
CA PRO A 183 -0.62 20.46 12.37
C PRO A 183 0.77 20.09 12.85
N VAL A 184 1.79 20.36 12.03
CA VAL A 184 3.19 19.99 12.19
C VAL A 184 3.44 18.49 11.97
N ALA A 185 2.57 17.59 12.45
CA ALA A 185 2.71 16.16 12.20
C ALA A 185 2.60 15.84 10.69
N ASP A 186 1.74 16.57 9.98
CA ASP A 186 1.52 16.46 8.54
C ASP A 186 2.71 16.93 7.68
N LEU A 187 3.77 17.47 8.31
CA LEU A 187 5.01 17.87 7.65
C LEU A 187 6.11 16.80 7.68
N PHE A 188 5.93 15.71 8.43
CA PHE A 188 6.88 14.59 8.39
C PHE A 188 6.77 13.86 7.06
N ASN A 189 7.89 13.66 6.38
CA ASN A 189 7.97 12.82 5.20
C ASN A 189 7.98 11.34 5.56
N HIS A 190 7.72 10.48 4.57
CA HIS A 190 7.66 9.04 4.71
C HIS A 190 9.01 8.37 4.55
N ASP A 191 9.33 7.52 5.51
CA ASP A 191 10.31 6.42 5.44
C ASP A 191 10.06 5.47 6.62
N GLN A 192 10.92 4.46 6.82
CA GLN A 192 11.02 3.79 8.11
C GLN A 192 11.48 4.82 9.15
N GLY A 193 10.70 5.02 10.21
CA GLY A 193 10.98 6.13 11.11
C GLY A 193 10.18 6.11 12.40
N CYS A 194 9.99 7.29 12.91
CA CYS A 194 9.37 7.54 14.20
C CYS A 194 7.98 6.93 14.35
N LYS A 195 7.62 6.62 15.58
CA LYS A 195 6.33 6.04 15.94
C LYS A 195 5.35 7.15 16.30
N LEU A 196 4.16 7.07 15.72
CA LEU A 196 3.01 7.87 16.15
C LEU A 196 2.31 7.13 17.30
N VAL A 197 2.18 7.80 18.45
CA VAL A 197 1.55 7.24 19.66
C VAL A 197 0.36 8.08 20.04
N TYR A 198 -0.78 7.42 20.25
CA TYR A 198 -1.99 8.05 20.78
C TYR A 198 -2.09 7.86 22.30
N SER A 199 -2.52 8.92 23.01
CA SER A 199 -2.84 8.90 24.44
C SER A 199 -4.09 9.76 24.71
N ALA A 200 -4.57 9.76 25.95
CA ALA A 200 -5.68 10.63 26.39
C ALA A 200 -5.37 12.13 26.21
N LEU A 201 -4.10 12.53 26.14
CA LEU A 201 -3.67 13.92 25.95
C LEU A 201 -3.60 14.33 24.47
N GLY A 202 -3.63 13.37 23.54
CA GLY A 202 -3.51 13.58 22.10
C GLY A 202 -2.49 12.66 21.47
N TYR A 203 -1.87 13.12 20.40
CA TYR A 203 -0.87 12.38 19.62
C TYR A 203 0.54 12.85 19.95
N SER A 204 1.50 11.94 19.86
CA SER A 204 2.92 12.26 19.96
C SER A 204 3.74 11.47 18.96
N VAL A 205 4.82 12.06 18.47
CA VAL A 205 5.82 11.39 17.64
C VAL A 205 7.03 11.09 18.51
N GLN A 206 7.44 9.80 18.53
CA GLN A 206 8.59 9.31 19.28
C GLN A 206 9.64 8.76 18.33
N THR A 207 10.89 9.12 18.55
CA THR A 207 12.02 8.67 17.74
C THR A 207 12.21 7.16 17.88
N ASP A 208 12.46 6.50 16.77
CA ASP A 208 12.75 5.06 16.65
C ASP A 208 14.23 4.75 16.90
N ARG A 209 15.13 5.70 16.61
CA ARG A 209 16.57 5.61 16.71
C ARG A 209 17.19 6.93 17.19
N VAL A 210 18.51 6.94 17.29
CA VAL A 210 19.28 8.18 17.47
C VAL A 210 19.32 8.94 16.14
N TYR A 211 19.04 10.24 16.19
CA TYR A 211 19.18 11.17 15.07
C TYR A 211 20.31 12.16 15.36
N LYS A 212 21.09 12.48 14.34
CA LYS A 212 22.12 13.51 14.41
C LYS A 212 21.58 14.87 14.02
N GLN A 213 22.18 15.93 14.52
CA GLN A 213 21.85 17.30 14.09
C GLN A 213 21.91 17.40 12.55
N GLY A 214 20.85 17.95 11.95
CA GLY A 214 20.72 18.13 10.52
C GLY A 214 20.09 16.94 9.77
N GLU A 215 19.90 15.78 10.42
CA GLU A 215 19.18 14.66 9.81
C GLU A 215 17.68 14.95 9.69
N GLU A 216 17.09 14.53 8.58
CA GLU A 216 15.64 14.51 8.42
C GLU A 216 15.02 13.38 9.27
N VAL A 217 13.90 13.70 9.91
CA VAL A 217 13.17 12.78 10.77
C VAL A 217 11.89 12.37 10.04
N TYR A 218 11.71 11.07 9.86
CA TYR A 218 10.60 10.49 9.13
C TYR A 218 9.56 9.85 10.03
N VAL A 219 8.33 9.71 9.51
CA VAL A 219 7.31 8.82 10.08
C VAL A 219 6.89 7.80 9.03
N SER A 220 6.52 6.61 9.47
CA SER A 220 5.98 5.61 8.53
C SER A 220 4.52 5.91 8.21
N TYR A 221 4.19 5.99 6.91
CA TYR A 221 2.80 6.08 6.44
C TYR A 221 2.16 4.69 6.33
N GLY A 222 2.95 3.63 6.45
CA GLY A 222 2.54 2.24 6.37
C GLY A 222 3.44 1.41 5.43
N PRO A 223 3.26 0.09 5.40
CA PRO A 223 3.97 -0.83 4.50
C PRO A 223 3.33 -0.79 3.10
N HIS A 224 3.65 0.23 2.33
CA HIS A 224 3.03 0.50 1.03
C HIS A 224 4.00 0.33 -0.13
N SER A 225 3.53 -0.28 -1.22
CA SER A 225 4.27 -0.35 -2.48
C SER A 225 4.40 1.03 -3.14
N ASN A 226 5.34 1.18 -4.07
CA ASN A 226 5.52 2.43 -4.80
C ASN A 226 4.29 2.81 -5.67
N ASP A 227 3.53 1.84 -6.18
CA ASP A 227 2.26 2.12 -6.85
C ASP A 227 1.23 2.77 -5.93
N PHE A 228 1.17 2.30 -4.68
CA PHE A 228 0.31 2.89 -3.65
C PHE A 228 0.79 4.29 -3.26
N LEU A 229 2.09 4.44 -2.97
CA LEU A 229 2.69 5.74 -2.60
C LEU A 229 2.50 6.78 -3.72
N LEU A 230 2.67 6.37 -4.99
CA LEU A 230 2.44 7.22 -6.13
C LEU A 230 0.98 7.71 -6.21
N THR A 231 0.03 6.79 -6.09
CA THR A 231 -1.38 7.12 -6.30
C THR A 231 -1.99 7.87 -5.12
N GLU A 232 -1.65 7.45 -3.89
CA GLU A 232 -2.27 8.01 -2.69
C GLU A 232 -1.52 9.23 -2.12
N TYR A 233 -0.21 9.37 -2.40
CA TYR A 233 0.62 10.42 -1.81
C TYR A 233 1.43 11.24 -2.83
N GLY A 234 1.49 10.82 -4.09
CA GLY A 234 2.15 11.58 -5.15
C GLY A 234 3.68 11.47 -5.17
N PHE A 235 4.27 10.43 -4.61
CA PHE A 235 5.70 10.17 -4.65
C PHE A 235 6.04 8.68 -4.75
N ILE A 236 7.30 8.38 -5.06
CA ILE A 236 7.88 7.03 -5.01
C ILE A 236 9.20 7.06 -4.24
N LEU A 237 9.53 5.99 -3.53
CA LEU A 237 10.83 5.81 -2.88
C LEU A 237 11.81 5.17 -3.87
N ASP A 238 13.07 5.58 -3.83
CA ASP A 238 14.13 4.94 -4.64
C ASP A 238 14.40 3.50 -4.17
N THR A 239 14.38 3.29 -2.86
CA THR A 239 14.47 1.97 -2.23
C THR A 239 13.25 1.79 -1.33
N ASN A 240 12.43 0.80 -1.65
CA ASN A 240 11.23 0.49 -0.88
C ASN A 240 11.11 -1.02 -0.67
N ARG A 241 11.37 -1.47 0.55
CA ARG A 241 11.29 -2.90 0.91
C ARG A 241 9.86 -3.50 0.81
N TRP A 242 8.86 -2.65 0.68
CA TRP A 242 7.46 -3.04 0.51
C TRP A 242 7.01 -2.95 -0.93
N ASP A 243 7.96 -2.69 -1.86
CA ASP A 243 7.58 -2.57 -3.25
C ASP A 243 7.24 -3.94 -3.84
N GLU A 244 6.20 -3.94 -4.64
CA GLU A 244 5.69 -5.12 -5.32
C GLU A 244 5.18 -4.76 -6.71
N VAL A 245 5.19 -5.74 -7.59
CA VAL A 245 4.67 -5.62 -8.95
C VAL A 245 3.53 -6.60 -9.15
N TYR A 246 2.44 -6.13 -9.76
CA TYR A 246 1.29 -6.97 -10.11
C TYR A 246 1.48 -7.60 -11.49
N LEU A 247 1.38 -8.93 -11.55
CA LEU A 247 1.50 -9.74 -12.75
C LEU A 247 0.14 -10.15 -13.33
N ASP A 248 -0.95 -9.54 -12.87
CA ASP A 248 -2.32 -9.90 -13.28
C ASP A 248 -2.51 -9.80 -14.79
N GLU A 249 -1.88 -8.82 -15.46
CA GLU A 249 -1.99 -8.61 -16.91
C GLU A 249 -1.44 -9.78 -17.73
N VAL A 250 -0.46 -10.51 -17.20
CA VAL A 250 0.19 -11.64 -17.90
C VAL A 250 -0.20 -13.00 -17.33
N ILE A 251 -0.70 -13.10 -16.09
CA ILE A 251 -1.12 -14.37 -15.50
C ILE A 251 -2.60 -14.66 -15.73
N LEU A 252 -3.49 -13.66 -15.56
CA LEU A 252 -4.93 -13.87 -15.77
C LEU A 252 -5.26 -14.40 -17.17
N PRO A 253 -4.63 -13.92 -18.27
CA PRO A 253 -4.93 -14.47 -19.61
C PRO A 253 -4.60 -15.95 -19.76
N LEU A 254 -3.67 -16.52 -18.99
CA LEU A 254 -3.30 -17.93 -19.03
C LEU A 254 -4.39 -18.84 -18.46
N LEU A 255 -5.26 -18.30 -17.58
CA LEU A 255 -6.31 -19.04 -16.90
C LEU A 255 -7.58 -19.12 -17.75
N ASN A 256 -8.12 -20.33 -17.94
CA ASN A 256 -9.42 -20.52 -18.57
C ASN A 256 -10.58 -20.16 -17.63
N LYS A 257 -11.82 -20.14 -18.14
CA LYS A 257 -13.01 -19.74 -17.36
C LYS A 257 -13.25 -20.60 -16.11
N THR A 258 -13.03 -21.91 -16.21
CA THR A 258 -13.23 -22.85 -15.09
C THR A 258 -12.19 -22.60 -14.01
N GLN A 259 -10.92 -22.45 -14.38
CA GLN A 259 -9.81 -22.15 -13.46
C GLN A 259 -10.02 -20.80 -12.75
N ARG A 260 -10.47 -19.77 -13.48
CA ARG A 260 -10.80 -18.48 -12.88
C ARG A 260 -11.93 -18.60 -11.87
N ALA A 261 -13.02 -19.30 -12.20
CA ALA A 261 -14.14 -19.50 -11.28
C ALA A 261 -13.74 -20.28 -10.03
N GLU A 262 -12.86 -21.28 -10.15
CA GLU A 262 -12.34 -22.04 -9.02
C GLU A 262 -11.45 -21.18 -8.12
N LEU A 263 -10.50 -20.42 -8.68
CA LEU A 263 -9.66 -19.48 -7.93
C LEU A 263 -10.49 -18.38 -7.27
N GLU A 264 -11.54 -17.90 -7.91
CA GLU A 264 -12.46 -16.92 -7.34
C GLU A 264 -13.22 -17.48 -6.14
N SER A 265 -13.73 -18.72 -6.27
CA SER A 265 -14.48 -19.39 -5.19
C SER A 265 -13.68 -19.58 -3.91
N VAL A 266 -12.36 -19.75 -4.02
CA VAL A 266 -11.43 -19.86 -2.88
C VAL A 266 -10.72 -18.54 -2.54
N GLY A 267 -11.09 -17.44 -3.21
CA GLY A 267 -10.54 -16.10 -2.95
C GLY A 267 -9.11 -15.87 -3.45
N PHE A 268 -8.63 -16.65 -4.43
CA PHE A 268 -7.27 -16.60 -4.97
C PHE A 268 -7.18 -16.04 -6.41
N LEU A 269 -8.27 -15.56 -6.99
CA LEU A 269 -8.24 -14.93 -8.30
C LEU A 269 -7.64 -13.52 -8.24
N GLY A 270 -6.62 -13.27 -9.04
CA GLY A 270 -5.94 -11.97 -9.15
C GLY A 270 -5.04 -11.62 -7.96
N ARG A 271 -4.42 -10.45 -8.02
CA ARG A 271 -3.41 -9.95 -7.07
C ARG A 271 -2.17 -10.86 -7.04
N TYR A 272 -1.68 -11.22 -8.20
CA TYR A 272 -0.47 -12.01 -8.38
C TYR A 272 0.73 -11.08 -8.30
N THR A 273 1.43 -11.08 -7.17
CA THR A 273 2.53 -10.14 -6.92
C THR A 273 3.89 -10.79 -6.96
N LEU A 274 4.88 -9.96 -7.26
CA LEU A 274 6.29 -10.22 -7.29
C LEU A 274 6.98 -9.12 -6.49
N ASP A 275 7.89 -9.48 -5.59
CA ASP A 275 8.70 -8.56 -4.80
C ASP A 275 10.20 -8.93 -4.90
N ASP A 276 11.08 -8.25 -4.14
CA ASP A 276 12.51 -8.53 -4.11
C ASP A 276 12.91 -9.68 -3.17
N GLN A 277 11.93 -10.28 -2.44
CA GLN A 277 12.16 -11.34 -1.47
C GLN A 277 11.77 -12.71 -2.01
N THR A 278 10.71 -12.76 -2.82
CA THR A 278 10.11 -14.02 -3.27
C THR A 278 9.77 -13.99 -4.75
N PRO A 279 10.17 -15.03 -5.51
CA PRO A 279 9.77 -15.18 -6.91
C PRO A 279 8.29 -15.57 -7.02
N GLY A 280 7.43 -14.58 -6.90
CA GLY A 280 5.98 -14.72 -6.87
C GLY A 280 5.43 -15.13 -5.49
N CYS A 281 4.44 -14.36 -5.02
CA CYS A 281 3.77 -14.61 -3.75
C CYS A 281 3.03 -15.96 -3.74
N HIS A 282 2.63 -16.44 -2.56
CA HIS A 282 1.91 -17.74 -2.44
C HIS A 282 0.67 -17.80 -3.35
N ARG A 283 -0.06 -16.70 -3.50
CA ARG A 283 -1.21 -16.59 -4.41
C ARG A 283 -0.81 -16.83 -5.87
N THR A 284 0.31 -16.25 -6.31
CA THR A 284 0.90 -16.51 -7.62
C THR A 284 1.26 -17.99 -7.78
N GLN A 285 1.90 -18.58 -6.78
CA GLN A 285 2.28 -19.98 -6.77
C GLN A 285 1.07 -20.93 -6.88
N VAL A 286 -0.06 -20.60 -6.22
CA VAL A 286 -1.32 -21.36 -6.31
C VAL A 286 -1.93 -21.25 -7.73
N ALA A 287 -1.97 -20.07 -8.29
CA ALA A 287 -2.54 -19.86 -9.63
C ALA A 287 -1.73 -20.54 -10.73
N LEU A 288 -0.41 -20.46 -10.68
CA LEU A 288 0.47 -21.09 -11.65
C LEU A 288 0.40 -22.63 -11.59
N ARG A 289 0.25 -23.23 -10.39
CA ARG A 289 0.05 -24.66 -10.25
C ARG A 289 -1.26 -25.16 -10.84
N MET A 290 -2.29 -24.32 -10.90
CA MET A 290 -3.54 -24.67 -11.59
C MET A 290 -3.34 -24.88 -13.10
N LEU A 291 -2.27 -24.33 -13.67
CA LEU A 291 -1.93 -24.50 -15.10
C LEU A 291 -1.15 -25.78 -15.40
N CYS A 292 -0.39 -26.33 -14.44
CA CYS A 292 0.52 -27.44 -14.68
C CYS A 292 0.25 -28.69 -13.82
N CYS A 293 -0.52 -28.57 -12.73
CA CYS A 293 -0.81 -29.70 -11.86
C CYS A 293 -2.15 -30.35 -12.17
N THR A 294 -2.30 -31.63 -11.82
CA THR A 294 -3.62 -32.26 -11.75
C THR A 294 -4.47 -31.64 -10.63
N PRO A 295 -5.81 -31.69 -10.71
CA PRO A 295 -6.66 -31.13 -9.65
C PRO A 295 -6.32 -31.64 -8.25
N GLY A 296 -6.00 -32.93 -8.10
CA GLY A 296 -5.62 -33.51 -6.81
C GLY A 296 -4.28 -33.00 -6.29
N GLN A 297 -3.29 -32.76 -7.14
CA GLN A 297 -2.00 -32.18 -6.76
C GLN A 297 -2.18 -30.70 -6.37
N TRP A 298 -2.95 -29.95 -7.16
CA TRP A 298 -3.27 -28.56 -6.88
C TRP A 298 -3.95 -28.41 -5.51
N GLN A 299 -4.98 -29.25 -5.25
CA GLN A 299 -5.69 -29.23 -3.98
C GLN A 299 -4.77 -29.52 -2.79
N ARG A 300 -3.87 -30.51 -2.88
CA ARG A 300 -2.92 -30.82 -1.79
C ARG A 300 -1.95 -29.68 -1.51
N PHE A 301 -1.51 -28.96 -2.57
CA PHE A 301 -0.68 -27.77 -2.39
C PHE A 301 -1.49 -26.63 -1.76
N PHE A 302 -2.71 -26.39 -2.24
CA PHE A 302 -3.62 -25.36 -1.71
C PHE A 302 -3.91 -25.59 -0.21
N ASP A 303 -4.17 -26.85 0.18
CA ASP A 303 -4.43 -27.24 1.58
C ASP A 303 -3.14 -27.35 2.44
N ALA A 304 -1.98 -26.93 1.90
CA ALA A 304 -0.68 -27.05 2.56
C ALA A 304 -0.31 -28.49 2.99
N CYS A 305 -0.86 -29.50 2.30
CA CYS A 305 -0.51 -30.92 2.48
C CYS A 305 0.77 -31.32 1.72
N GLU A 306 1.17 -30.52 0.73
CA GLU A 306 2.39 -30.69 -0.06
C GLU A 306 3.16 -29.35 -0.16
N ASP A 307 4.48 -29.41 -0.19
CA ASP A 307 5.36 -28.24 -0.27
C ASP A 307 5.53 -27.70 -1.71
N GLY A 308 4.95 -28.35 -2.69
CA GLY A 308 4.98 -27.95 -4.11
C GLY A 308 6.31 -28.17 -4.84
N ARG A 309 7.33 -28.78 -4.21
CA ARG A 309 8.66 -29.00 -4.84
C ARG A 309 8.57 -29.83 -6.10
N SER A 310 7.66 -30.80 -6.17
CA SER A 310 7.50 -31.68 -7.33
C SER A 310 7.06 -30.97 -8.60
N SER A 311 6.35 -29.85 -8.47
CA SER A 311 5.83 -29.04 -9.59
C SER A 311 6.57 -27.70 -9.76
N GLN A 312 7.58 -27.41 -8.94
CA GLN A 312 8.22 -26.09 -8.93
C GLN A 312 8.89 -25.77 -10.27
N ALA A 313 9.52 -26.73 -10.92
CA ALA A 313 10.20 -26.51 -12.20
C ALA A 313 9.23 -26.09 -13.33
N GLU A 314 8.02 -26.67 -13.36
CA GLU A 314 6.97 -26.29 -14.30
C GLU A 314 6.43 -24.89 -13.98
N VAL A 315 6.20 -24.60 -12.70
CA VAL A 315 5.74 -23.27 -12.23
C VAL A 315 6.75 -22.18 -12.58
N ASP A 316 8.04 -22.41 -12.34
CA ASP A 316 9.12 -21.48 -12.68
C ASP A 316 9.19 -21.24 -14.20
N GLY A 317 8.99 -22.29 -15.00
CA GLY A 317 8.94 -22.19 -16.46
C GLY A 317 7.78 -21.31 -16.94
N ILE A 318 6.59 -21.45 -16.34
CA ILE A 318 5.42 -20.63 -16.67
C ILE A 318 5.64 -19.18 -16.21
N LEU A 319 6.12 -18.98 -14.97
CA LEU A 319 6.42 -17.65 -14.44
C LEU A 319 7.43 -16.90 -15.31
N LEU A 320 8.53 -17.57 -15.68
CA LEU A 320 9.53 -16.97 -16.55
C LEU A 320 8.96 -16.57 -17.92
N SER A 321 8.06 -17.37 -18.48
CA SER A 321 7.38 -17.03 -19.74
C SER A 321 6.49 -15.79 -19.56
N ALA A 322 5.73 -15.72 -18.47
CA ALA A 322 4.90 -14.55 -18.13
C ALA A 322 5.75 -13.29 -17.90
N LEU A 323 6.90 -13.41 -17.24
CA LEU A 323 7.82 -12.29 -17.03
C LEU A 323 8.44 -11.77 -18.34
N LYS A 324 8.75 -12.65 -19.29
CA LYS A 324 9.20 -12.25 -20.64
C LYS A 324 8.11 -11.49 -21.41
N GLU A 325 6.86 -11.89 -21.28
CA GLU A 325 5.73 -11.18 -21.87
C GLU A 325 5.53 -9.81 -21.20
N PHE A 326 5.63 -9.76 -19.88
CA PHE A 326 5.54 -8.50 -19.13
C PHE A 326 6.66 -7.52 -19.48
N GLN A 327 7.86 -8.01 -19.77
CA GLN A 327 8.96 -7.17 -20.27
C GLN A 327 8.57 -6.41 -21.55
N GLN A 328 7.87 -7.08 -22.47
CA GLN A 328 7.41 -6.40 -23.69
C GLN A 328 6.40 -5.29 -23.39
N VAL A 329 5.54 -5.49 -22.37
CA VAL A 329 4.62 -4.45 -21.88
C VAL A 329 5.41 -3.26 -21.35
N ILE A 330 6.42 -3.50 -20.52
CA ILE A 330 7.29 -2.44 -19.95
C ILE A 330 7.98 -1.65 -21.07
N GLU A 331 8.62 -2.33 -22.00
CA GLU A 331 9.33 -1.70 -23.12
C GLU A 331 8.39 -0.86 -24.01
N LYS A 332 7.18 -1.38 -24.28
CA LYS A 332 6.15 -0.63 -25.00
C LYS A 332 5.73 0.61 -24.24
N THR A 333 5.37 0.47 -22.97
CA THR A 333 4.90 1.59 -22.15
C THR A 333 5.96 2.68 -22.01
N ARG A 334 7.23 2.30 -21.88
CA ARG A 334 8.34 3.28 -21.84
C ARG A 334 8.45 4.09 -23.14
N ARG A 335 8.29 3.44 -24.31
CA ARG A 335 8.23 4.15 -25.59
C ARG A 335 7.02 5.09 -25.64
N ASP A 336 5.85 4.60 -25.24
CA ASP A 336 4.63 5.41 -25.20
C ASP A 336 4.80 6.67 -24.31
N ILE A 337 5.52 6.55 -23.16
CA ILE A 337 5.86 7.69 -22.29
C ILE A 337 6.80 8.69 -22.97
N ASP A 338 7.73 8.20 -23.78
CA ASP A 338 8.69 9.07 -24.48
C ASP A 338 8.05 9.81 -25.66
N GLU A 339 7.05 9.20 -26.30
CA GLU A 339 6.34 9.75 -27.46
C GLU A 339 5.19 10.68 -27.08
N ILE A 340 4.68 10.62 -25.84
CA ILE A 340 3.51 11.39 -25.42
C ILE A 340 3.86 12.87 -25.24
N GLU A 341 3.06 13.76 -25.84
CA GLU A 341 3.22 15.22 -25.70
C GLU A 341 2.50 15.77 -24.46
N GLY A 342 1.51 15.04 -23.94
CA GLY A 342 0.70 15.44 -22.80
C GLY A 342 1.46 15.45 -21.47
N GLY A 343 1.00 16.29 -20.53
CA GLY A 343 1.57 16.42 -19.20
C GLY A 343 2.90 17.20 -19.15
N THR A 344 3.43 17.34 -17.94
CA THR A 344 4.73 18.00 -17.70
C THR A 344 5.89 17.01 -17.82
N SER A 345 7.11 17.54 -18.01
CA SER A 345 8.33 16.72 -17.99
C SER A 345 8.52 15.97 -16.67
N SER A 346 8.15 16.60 -15.54
CA SER A 346 8.22 15.97 -14.21
C SER A 346 7.28 14.78 -14.09
N GLN A 347 6.04 14.89 -14.56
CA GLN A 347 5.06 13.79 -14.53
C GLN A 347 5.52 12.61 -15.39
N ARG A 348 6.04 12.87 -16.60
CA ARG A 348 6.61 11.83 -17.47
C ARG A 348 7.83 11.16 -16.83
N GLU A 349 8.69 11.95 -16.15
CA GLU A 349 9.85 11.42 -15.43
C GLU A 349 9.45 10.53 -14.25
N PHE A 350 8.39 10.89 -13.51
CA PHE A 350 7.81 10.03 -12.49
C PHE A 350 7.39 8.66 -13.03
N LEU A 351 6.67 8.64 -14.16
CA LEU A 351 6.28 7.40 -14.82
C LEU A 351 7.48 6.57 -15.28
N ARG A 352 8.50 7.23 -15.91
CA ARG A 352 9.72 6.53 -16.33
C ARG A 352 10.43 5.87 -15.16
N ARG A 353 10.61 6.61 -14.06
CA ARG A 353 11.24 6.08 -12.83
C ARG A 353 10.45 4.90 -12.27
N ARG A 354 9.11 5.00 -12.22
CA ARG A 354 8.28 3.90 -11.72
C ARG A 354 8.41 2.66 -12.59
N TRP A 355 8.31 2.78 -13.90
CA TRP A 355 8.46 1.65 -14.81
C TRP A 355 9.88 1.07 -14.80
N GLN A 356 10.91 1.88 -14.58
CA GLN A 356 12.27 1.41 -14.37
C GLN A 356 12.43 0.60 -13.09
N GLN A 357 11.77 1.00 -11.99
CA GLN A 357 11.75 0.22 -10.74
C GLN A 357 11.05 -1.12 -10.92
N ILE A 358 9.92 -1.15 -11.63
CA ILE A 358 9.20 -2.39 -11.99
C ILE A 358 10.11 -3.32 -12.80
N GLU A 359 10.78 -2.78 -13.81
CA GLU A 359 11.74 -3.52 -14.62
C GLU A 359 12.88 -4.11 -13.76
N SER A 360 13.42 -3.33 -12.83
CA SER A 360 14.49 -3.78 -11.92
C SER A 360 14.04 -4.91 -10.99
N LEU A 361 12.84 -4.83 -10.41
CA LEU A 361 12.25 -5.90 -9.60
C LEU A 361 12.04 -7.18 -10.41
N MET A 362 11.57 -7.05 -11.64
CA MET A 362 11.39 -8.18 -12.55
C MET A 362 12.73 -8.88 -12.89
N PHE A 363 13.77 -8.10 -13.21
CA PHE A 363 15.10 -8.68 -13.54
C PHE A 363 15.75 -9.34 -12.32
N PHE A 364 15.61 -8.80 -11.13
CA PHE A 364 16.09 -9.43 -9.91
C PHE A 364 15.51 -10.84 -9.76
N ASN A 365 14.22 -11.01 -9.99
CA ASN A 365 13.54 -12.29 -9.90
C ASN A 365 13.97 -13.28 -11.02
N ILE A 366 14.12 -12.81 -12.26
CA ILE A 366 14.63 -13.63 -13.36
C ILE A 366 16.05 -14.14 -13.07
N TYR A 367 16.90 -13.28 -12.46
CA TYR A 367 18.27 -13.64 -12.12
C TYR A 367 18.34 -14.66 -10.98
N THR A 368 17.56 -14.48 -9.91
CA THR A 368 17.52 -15.40 -8.78
C THR A 368 17.01 -16.78 -9.22
N GLU A 369 15.94 -16.86 -9.98
CA GLU A 369 15.42 -18.10 -10.57
C GLU A 369 16.47 -18.82 -11.43
N ALA A 370 17.17 -18.07 -12.29
CA ALA A 370 18.21 -18.64 -13.15
C ALA A 370 19.44 -19.15 -12.38
N SER A 371 19.73 -18.57 -11.20
CA SER A 371 20.90 -18.90 -10.38
C SER A 371 20.65 -20.09 -9.45
N PHE A 372 19.41 -20.35 -9.04
CA PHE A 372 19.05 -21.48 -8.16
C PHE A 372 18.82 -22.80 -8.86
N ARG A 373 18.93 -22.90 -10.20
CA ARG A 373 18.89 -24.19 -10.89
C ARG A 373 20.23 -24.92 -10.70
N PRO A 374 20.29 -26.05 -9.94
CA PRO A 374 21.50 -26.85 -9.84
C PRO A 374 21.89 -27.34 -11.25
N ALA A 375 23.13 -27.15 -11.62
CA ALA A 375 23.70 -27.74 -12.83
C ALA A 375 23.41 -29.26 -12.80
N GLY A 376 22.52 -29.71 -13.70
CA GLY A 376 21.87 -31.01 -13.66
C GLY A 376 22.86 -32.14 -13.42
N GLY A 377 22.56 -32.92 -12.39
CA GLY A 377 23.14 -34.22 -12.18
C GLY A 377 22.94 -35.07 -13.44
N ARG A 378 24.03 -35.65 -13.95
CA ARG A 378 24.05 -36.59 -15.11
C ARG A 378 23.21 -37.82 -14.78
N GLY A 379 21.91 -37.76 -15.07
CA GLY A 379 21.03 -38.92 -15.14
C GLY A 379 20.83 -39.31 -16.61
N ARG A 380 21.35 -40.43 -17.04
CA ARG A 380 21.04 -41.02 -18.35
C ARG A 380 19.58 -41.42 -18.39
N GLY A 381 18.82 -40.90 -19.34
CA GLY A 381 17.53 -41.50 -19.72
C GLY A 381 16.57 -40.51 -20.34
N GLN A 382 16.43 -40.58 -21.65
CA GLN A 382 15.31 -40.23 -22.52
C GLN A 382 14.78 -38.79 -22.54
N SER A 383 15.10 -38.14 -23.64
CA SER A 383 14.54 -36.97 -24.26
C SER A 383 13.00 -36.98 -24.32
N ARG A 384 12.37 -36.01 -23.68
CA ARG A 384 11.15 -35.38 -24.17
C ARG A 384 11.34 -33.88 -24.13
N ASN A 385 11.07 -33.21 -25.24
CA ASN A 385 11.18 -31.78 -25.50
C ASN A 385 10.35 -30.97 -24.49
N THR A 386 10.93 -30.59 -23.37
CA THR A 386 10.48 -29.52 -22.53
C THR A 386 11.48 -28.38 -22.72
N GLY A 387 11.01 -27.18 -23.08
CA GLY A 387 11.82 -26.04 -23.48
C GLY A 387 12.86 -25.65 -22.42
N SER A 388 14.01 -26.29 -22.51
CA SER A 388 15.22 -25.96 -21.78
C SER A 388 15.66 -24.57 -22.28
N ILE A 389 15.73 -23.56 -21.38
CA ILE A 389 16.40 -22.30 -21.70
C ILE A 389 17.79 -22.66 -22.22
N CYS A 390 18.06 -22.24 -23.45
CA CYS A 390 19.33 -22.51 -24.10
C CYS A 390 20.45 -21.79 -23.31
N ASN A 391 21.61 -22.41 -23.19
CA ASN A 391 22.78 -21.80 -22.52
C ASN A 391 23.15 -20.41 -23.06
N HIS A 392 22.72 -20.08 -24.27
CA HIS A 392 22.88 -18.77 -24.89
C HIS A 392 21.89 -17.74 -24.28
N GLU A 393 20.67 -18.11 -23.98
CA GLU A 393 19.69 -17.23 -23.30
C GLU A 393 20.10 -16.95 -21.84
N LEU A 394 20.62 -17.98 -21.13
CA LEU A 394 21.18 -17.82 -19.79
C LEU A 394 22.41 -16.88 -19.77
N LYS A 395 23.27 -16.96 -20.79
CA LYS A 395 24.39 -16.02 -20.95
C LYS A 395 23.90 -14.61 -21.23
N ARG A 396 22.87 -14.44 -22.09
CA ARG A 396 22.29 -13.15 -22.41
C ARG A 396 21.62 -12.51 -21.19
N LEU A 397 20.87 -13.29 -20.38
CA LEU A 397 20.25 -12.81 -19.15
C LEU A 397 21.30 -12.41 -18.09
N ARG A 398 22.40 -13.17 -17.96
CA ARG A 398 23.54 -12.78 -17.12
C ARG A 398 24.21 -11.50 -17.60
N GLN A 399 24.39 -11.35 -18.90
CA GLN A 399 24.98 -10.15 -19.47
C GLN A 399 24.09 -8.92 -19.22
N ILE A 400 22.77 -9.03 -19.39
CA ILE A 400 21.80 -7.96 -19.07
C ILE A 400 21.84 -7.64 -17.57
N ALA A 401 21.90 -8.62 -16.69
CA ALA A 401 22.01 -8.41 -15.25
C ALA A 401 23.33 -7.72 -14.86
N GLU A 402 24.44 -8.07 -15.50
CA GLU A 402 25.75 -7.43 -15.31
C GLU A 402 25.78 -5.98 -15.84
N GLU A 403 25.16 -5.72 -16.98
CA GLU A 403 24.99 -4.38 -17.55
C GLU A 403 24.14 -3.48 -16.67
N LEU A 404 23.03 -4.02 -16.10
CA LEU A 404 22.17 -3.31 -15.15
C LEU A 404 22.87 -3.03 -13.81
N LEU A 405 23.64 -3.99 -13.30
CA LEU A 405 24.44 -3.81 -12.08
C LEU A 405 25.50 -2.73 -12.29
N THR A 406 26.12 -2.68 -13.47
CA THR A 406 27.08 -1.66 -13.86
C THR A 406 26.40 -0.30 -13.94
N HIS A 407 25.24 -0.21 -14.57
CA HIS A 407 24.45 1.02 -14.67
C HIS A 407 23.95 1.49 -13.30
N TYR A 408 23.51 0.58 -12.44
CA TYR A 408 23.14 0.87 -11.05
C TYR A 408 24.32 1.44 -10.24
N ASN A 409 25.52 0.85 -10.39
CA ASN A 409 26.72 1.31 -9.73
C ASN A 409 27.19 2.69 -10.27
N GLU A 410 26.99 2.96 -11.57
CA GLU A 410 27.24 4.27 -12.18
C GLU A 410 26.27 5.34 -11.68
N LEU A 411 24.97 5.02 -11.54
CA LEU A 411 23.97 5.91 -10.95
C LEU A 411 24.26 6.18 -9.47
N ALA A 412 24.60 5.15 -8.71
CA ALA A 412 24.99 5.27 -7.30
C ALA A 412 26.25 6.15 -7.13
N SER A 413 27.22 6.07 -8.03
CA SER A 413 28.41 6.93 -8.01
C SER A 413 28.12 8.38 -8.42
N ARG A 414 27.15 8.63 -9.30
CA ARG A 414 26.71 9.98 -9.72
C ARG A 414 25.87 10.69 -8.66
N CYS A 415 25.13 9.95 -7.84
CA CYS A 415 24.27 10.51 -6.78
C CYS A 415 24.99 10.83 -5.47
N GLY A 416 26.32 10.70 -5.40
CA GLY A 416 27.15 11.03 -4.25
C GLY A 416 27.06 9.98 -3.14
N ALA A 417 28.16 9.35 -2.81
CA ALA A 417 28.35 8.18 -1.95
C ALA A 417 27.84 8.27 -0.48
N ALA A 418 27.01 9.24 -0.13
CA ALA A 418 26.53 9.45 1.24
C ALA A 418 25.20 8.76 1.58
N GLN A 419 24.49 8.15 0.61
CA GLN A 419 23.18 7.53 0.85
C GLN A 419 23.04 6.06 0.46
N PHE A 420 24.07 5.45 -0.11
CA PHE A 420 24.03 4.03 -0.51
C PHE A 420 24.95 3.20 0.39
N GLN A 421 24.45 2.76 1.55
CA GLN A 421 25.02 1.60 2.21
C GLN A 421 24.61 0.36 1.41
N ARG A 422 25.61 -0.33 0.81
CA ARG A 422 25.41 -1.68 0.26
C ARG A 422 24.69 -2.54 1.31
N PRO A 423 23.72 -3.37 0.91
CA PRO A 423 23.33 -4.50 1.74
C PRO A 423 24.59 -5.30 2.02
N ALA A 424 24.88 -5.58 3.28
CA ALA A 424 26.14 -6.20 3.75
C ALA A 424 26.32 -7.68 3.33
N GLU A 425 25.52 -8.20 2.37
CA GLU A 425 25.43 -9.61 2.04
C GLU A 425 25.80 -9.98 0.59
N LEU A 426 26.41 -9.08 -0.17
CA LEU A 426 27.06 -9.46 -1.42
C LEU A 426 28.58 -9.58 -1.20
N GLY A 427 28.97 -10.58 -0.40
CA GLY A 427 30.33 -11.12 -0.39
C GLY A 427 30.62 -11.85 -1.70
N PRO A 428 31.90 -12.15 -2.03
CA PRO A 428 32.28 -12.80 -3.28
C PRO A 428 31.60 -14.17 -3.38
N ILE A 429 30.71 -14.33 -4.37
CA ILE A 429 30.01 -15.59 -4.67
C ILE A 429 31.02 -16.56 -5.32
N LEU A 430 31.78 -17.27 -4.50
CA LEU A 430 32.64 -18.39 -4.93
C LEU A 430 32.76 -19.51 -3.88
N GLU A 431 31.81 -19.71 -2.98
CA GLU A 431 31.70 -20.95 -2.21
C GLU A 431 30.25 -21.38 -2.03
N PRO A 432 29.91 -22.70 -2.09
CA PRO A 432 28.55 -23.18 -1.91
C PRO A 432 28.15 -23.06 -0.45
N ALA A 433 27.15 -22.20 -0.17
CA ALA A 433 26.57 -22.03 1.15
C ALA A 433 25.73 -23.27 1.52
N GLU A 434 25.97 -23.79 2.73
CA GLU A 434 25.10 -24.76 3.41
C GLU A 434 23.69 -24.23 3.64
N PRO A 435 22.65 -25.09 3.72
CA PRO A 435 21.25 -24.64 3.80
C PRO A 435 20.90 -24.02 5.15
N LEU A 436 20.60 -22.75 5.19
CA LEU A 436 19.92 -22.10 6.33
C LEU A 436 18.43 -22.49 6.35
N LEU A 437 18.16 -23.64 6.99
CA LEU A 437 16.85 -23.96 7.57
C LEU A 437 16.75 -23.27 8.93
N GLN A 438 15.95 -22.21 9.00
CA GLN A 438 15.19 -21.80 10.20
C GLN A 438 14.77 -20.33 10.09
N TYR A 439 13.55 -20.14 9.61
CA TYR A 439 12.62 -19.11 10.12
C TYR A 439 11.24 -19.36 9.47
N ALA A 440 10.54 -20.33 10.07
CA ALA A 440 9.11 -20.48 9.85
C ALA A 440 8.36 -19.45 10.71
N TYR A 441 7.49 -18.66 10.11
CA TYR A 441 6.53 -17.82 10.82
C TYR A 441 5.58 -18.70 11.62
N PRO A 442 5.28 -18.39 12.89
CA PRO A 442 4.25 -19.11 13.64
C PRO A 442 2.87 -18.72 13.12
N ALA A 443 2.19 -19.69 12.54
CA ALA A 443 0.75 -19.62 12.33
C ALA A 443 0.07 -19.55 13.72
N THR A 444 -0.71 -18.50 13.95
CA THR A 444 -1.61 -18.42 15.12
C THR A 444 -2.75 -19.42 14.93
N ALA A 445 -2.56 -20.63 15.43
CA ALA A 445 -3.63 -21.60 15.61
C ALA A 445 -4.45 -21.21 16.84
N SER A 446 -5.69 -20.85 16.63
CA SER A 446 -6.72 -20.79 17.66
C SER A 446 -7.01 -22.20 18.18
N THR A 447 -6.40 -22.57 19.30
CA THR A 447 -6.68 -23.81 20.00
C THR A 447 -7.69 -23.53 21.11
N THR A 448 -8.95 -23.86 20.87
CA THR A 448 -9.93 -24.08 21.93
C THR A 448 -9.59 -25.39 22.60
N ALA A 449 -8.88 -25.31 23.71
CA ALA A 449 -8.68 -26.45 24.60
C ALA A 449 -9.98 -26.76 25.37
N ARG A 450 -10.60 -27.90 25.08
CA ARG A 450 -11.56 -28.54 25.97
C ARG A 450 -10.78 -29.26 27.07
N SER A 451 -10.80 -28.72 28.27
CA SER A 451 -10.44 -29.50 29.48
C SER A 451 -11.65 -30.30 29.96
N ALA A 452 -11.51 -31.62 29.90
CA ALA A 452 -12.41 -32.55 30.58
C ALA A 452 -11.99 -32.64 32.05
N THR A 453 -12.87 -32.27 32.95
CA THR A 453 -12.80 -32.69 34.35
C THR A 453 -14.16 -33.23 34.75
N SER A 454 -14.16 -34.51 34.99
CA SER A 454 -15.25 -35.25 35.65
C SER A 454 -15.44 -34.79 37.09
N PHE A 455 -16.68 -34.50 37.50
CA PHE A 455 -17.14 -34.85 38.87
C PHE A 455 -18.65 -35.03 38.90
N THR A 456 -19.03 -36.10 39.58
CA THR A 456 -20.23 -36.74 39.96
C THR A 456 -21.41 -35.89 40.44
N THR A 457 -22.60 -36.30 39.97
CA THR A 457 -23.93 -36.47 40.63
C THR A 457 -24.33 -35.60 41.81
N ARG A 458 -25.50 -34.93 41.70
CA ARG A 458 -26.68 -35.12 42.56
C ARG A 458 -27.92 -34.45 41.95
N SER A 459 -29.00 -35.21 42.02
CA SER A 459 -30.41 -34.98 41.71
C SER A 459 -31.13 -34.03 42.68
N ALA A 460 -32.09 -33.25 42.16
CA ALA A 460 -33.38 -32.91 42.81
C ALA A 460 -34.24 -32.13 41.78
N THR A 461 -35.25 -32.68 41.26
CA THR A 461 -36.70 -32.70 41.38
C THR A 461 -37.45 -31.36 41.39
N SER A 462 -38.45 -31.36 40.48
CA SER A 462 -39.79 -30.74 40.54
C SER A 462 -39.88 -29.22 40.36
N SER A 463 -40.84 -28.61 39.65
CA SER A 463 -42.20 -29.02 39.28
C SER A 463 -42.78 -27.99 38.28
N THR A 464 -43.51 -28.48 37.32
CA THR A 464 -44.75 -28.00 36.68
C THR A 464 -45.29 -26.61 36.99
N THR A 465 -45.68 -25.83 35.96
CA THR A 465 -47.09 -25.56 35.70
C THR A 465 -47.28 -24.96 34.28
N ALA A 466 -48.23 -25.55 33.55
CA ALA A 466 -48.77 -25.13 32.30
C ALA A 466 -49.83 -24.04 32.48
N CYS A 467 -50.06 -23.16 31.51
CA CYS A 467 -51.39 -22.78 31.12
C CYS A 467 -51.43 -22.27 29.67
N SER A 468 -52.30 -22.84 28.92
CA SER A 468 -52.76 -22.63 27.59
C SER A 468 -53.56 -21.31 27.44
N VAL A 469 -53.73 -20.78 26.22
CA VAL A 469 -54.97 -20.60 25.50
C VAL A 469 -54.80 -19.81 24.21
N THR A 470 -55.11 -20.44 23.06
CA THR A 470 -55.81 -20.10 21.79
C THR A 470 -55.49 -18.84 20.99
N GLY A 471 -55.26 -19.11 19.69
CA GLY A 471 -55.14 -18.39 18.45
C GLY A 471 -56.43 -17.72 17.91
N PRO A 472 -56.64 -17.47 16.61
CA PRO A 472 -55.77 -17.48 15.42
C PRO A 472 -55.86 -16.17 14.58
N GLY A 473 -54.95 -15.93 13.66
CA GLY A 473 -55.13 -14.81 12.72
C GLY A 473 -54.06 -14.71 11.62
N THR A 474 -54.39 -15.25 10.49
CA THR A 474 -54.00 -14.93 9.11
C THR A 474 -52.60 -14.40 8.78
N THR A 475 -51.89 -15.23 8.09
CA THR A 475 -50.61 -15.05 7.43
C THR A 475 -50.70 -14.24 6.14
N ALA A 476 -49.80 -13.26 5.97
CA ALA A 476 -49.34 -12.81 4.64
C ALA A 476 -47.85 -13.14 4.51
N PRO A 477 -47.35 -13.57 3.34
CA PRO A 477 -45.98 -13.96 3.14
C PRO A 477 -45.03 -12.76 3.09
N PRO A 478 -43.77 -12.89 3.52
CA PRO A 478 -42.80 -11.82 3.41
C PRO A 478 -42.30 -11.64 1.98
N PRO A 479 -41.92 -10.41 1.57
CA PRO A 479 -41.34 -10.18 0.26
C PRO A 479 -39.91 -10.73 0.19
N SER A 480 -39.57 -11.29 -0.98
CA SER A 480 -38.25 -11.78 -1.37
C SER A 480 -37.17 -10.71 -1.23
N PRO A 481 -35.98 -11.07 -0.80
CA PRO A 481 -34.87 -10.12 -0.71
C PRO A 481 -34.35 -9.76 -2.11
N SER A 482 -34.26 -8.47 -2.39
CA SER A 482 -33.53 -7.90 -3.50
C SER A 482 -32.04 -8.19 -3.39
N PRO A 483 -31.30 -8.31 -4.51
CA PRO A 483 -29.87 -8.64 -4.47
C PRO A 483 -29.08 -7.48 -3.86
N SER A 484 -28.36 -7.78 -2.79
CA SER A 484 -27.39 -6.90 -2.16
C SER A 484 -26.23 -6.60 -3.14
N SER A 485 -26.13 -5.35 -3.55
CA SER A 485 -24.92 -4.83 -4.18
C SER A 485 -23.76 -4.95 -3.18
N SER A 486 -22.85 -5.87 -3.42
CA SER A 486 -21.57 -5.94 -2.71
C SER A 486 -20.74 -4.71 -3.08
N SER A 487 -20.76 -3.70 -2.24
CA SER A 487 -19.80 -2.61 -2.25
C SER A 487 -18.43 -3.17 -1.89
N LEU A 488 -17.53 -3.27 -2.87
CA LEU A 488 -16.11 -3.49 -2.65
C LEU A 488 -15.54 -2.26 -1.93
N SER A 489 -15.54 -2.31 -0.60
CA SER A 489 -14.80 -1.35 0.21
C SER A 489 -13.31 -1.62 0.02
N SER A 490 -12.59 -0.68 -0.60
CA SER A 490 -11.13 -0.62 -0.56
C SER A 490 -10.70 -0.51 0.91
N SER A 491 -10.22 -1.61 1.48
CA SER A 491 -9.75 -1.65 2.85
C SER A 491 -8.39 -0.97 2.95
N TRP A 492 -8.37 0.23 3.47
CA TRP A 492 -7.18 0.90 3.99
C TRP A 492 -6.66 0.09 5.19
N SER A 493 -5.68 -0.76 5.00
CA SER A 493 -5.07 -1.47 6.12
C SER A 493 -3.87 -0.70 6.63
N PHE A 494 -4.10 0.24 7.53
CA PHE A 494 -3.07 0.69 8.45
C PHE A 494 -2.93 -0.39 9.55
N TYR A 495 -1.84 -1.14 9.56
CA TYR A 495 -1.44 -1.93 10.72
C TYR A 495 -0.59 -1.06 11.64
N PRO A 496 -0.76 -1.18 12.99
CA PRO A 496 0.07 -0.47 13.97
C PRO A 496 1.52 -0.97 13.97
#